data_88960c5d1fb723d1e5f58330e4c0c886
#
_entry.id   88960c5d1fb723d1e5f58330e4c0c886
#
_cell.length_a   1.000
_cell.length_b   1.000
_cell.length_c   1.000
_cell.angle_alpha   90.00
_cell.angle_beta   90.00
_cell.angle_gamma   90.00
#
_symmetry.space_group_name_H-M   'P 1'
#
loop_
_entity.id
_entity.type
_entity.pdbx_description
1 polymer ?
#
loop_
_entity_poly.entity_id
_entity_poly.type
_entity_poly.pdbx_seq_one_letter_code
_entity_poly.pdbx_strand_id
1 'polypeptide(L)'
;MSLPIFFLFCHLLSSEKFPKRRHFFKILYTKIIYCDIIIGKKVSLDQERTSPTAMEKKKSGTPRREFDKHGRGSDRRDRAKQFDYKKENKAPQNEDTGIHGDYENGAVIGRNAVGELLKSGRDIDKLLVQKGERTGSIVVLVAQAIERGIPVIETEKAKLDSLSGYAPHQGVIAFAAEKEYCSVEDILDIAKERGEDPLIVICDGITDPYNLGAIIRCAECCGAHGLIISKRRAVGLTPLVTKASAGAIEHLAVAKVSNIASTVESLKEKGVWTFAAEAGGESVFATNLKGPCAIVLGSEGNGVSQIVQKTCDAIVSIPMYGQVNSFNVSTAAAILLAEAARQHHS
;
A
#
# COMPACT_ATOMS: atom_id res chain seq x y z
N MET A 1 -23.24 5.97 -20.07
CA MET A 1 -24.71 6.11 -19.98
C MET A 1 -25.14 7.11 -21.04
N SER A 2 -26.13 6.78 -21.89
CA SER A 2 -26.56 7.64 -22.98
C SER A 2 -27.37 8.83 -22.45
N LEU A 3 -27.25 9.99 -23.12
CA LEU A 3 -27.97 11.25 -22.83
C LEU A 3 -29.46 11.12 -22.47
N PRO A 4 -30.25 10.19 -23.08
CA PRO A 4 -31.69 10.02 -22.75
C PRO A 4 -31.96 9.56 -21.30
N ILE A 5 -31.06 8.81 -20.70
CA ILE A 5 -31.24 8.28 -19.33
C ILE A 5 -30.98 9.37 -18.28
N PHE A 6 -30.12 10.34 -18.61
CA PHE A 6 -29.86 11.50 -17.74
C PHE A 6 -31.06 12.45 -17.65
N PHE A 7 -31.74 12.68 -18.76
CA PHE A 7 -32.94 13.53 -18.80
C PHE A 7 -34.12 12.90 -18.04
N LEU A 8 -34.31 11.60 -18.16
CA LEU A 8 -35.36 10.86 -17.45
C LEU A 8 -35.12 10.88 -15.94
N PHE A 9 -33.85 10.87 -15.51
CA PHE A 9 -33.43 10.91 -14.10
C PHE A 9 -33.66 12.29 -13.47
N CYS A 10 -33.39 13.36 -14.21
CA CYS A 10 -33.65 14.73 -13.75
C CYS A 10 -35.16 15.02 -13.60
N HIS A 11 -35.99 14.47 -14.47
CA HIS A 11 -37.43 14.61 -14.40
C HIS A 11 -38.05 13.86 -13.21
N LEU A 12 -37.48 12.73 -12.81
CA LEU A 12 -37.92 11.96 -11.64
C LEU A 12 -37.52 12.62 -10.31
N LEU A 13 -36.45 13.44 -10.30
CA LEU A 13 -35.99 14.18 -9.11
C LEU A 13 -36.81 15.44 -8.82
N SER A 14 -37.50 15.99 -9.83
CA SER A 14 -38.31 17.20 -9.69
C SER A 14 -39.76 16.96 -9.23
N SER A 15 -40.23 15.69 -9.17
CA SER A 15 -41.57 15.38 -8.74
C SER A 15 -41.70 15.36 -7.21
N GLU A 16 -42.59 16.22 -6.66
CA GLU A 16 -42.81 16.39 -5.22
C GLU A 16 -43.51 15.21 -4.50
N LYS A 17 -43.77 14.09 -5.21
CA LYS A 17 -44.66 13.04 -4.68
C LYS A 17 -44.02 11.99 -3.75
N PHE A 18 -42.68 11.99 -3.54
CA PHE A 18 -42.02 10.96 -2.71
C PHE A 18 -40.84 11.47 -1.85
N PRO A 19 -41.06 12.11 -0.71
CA PRO A 19 -39.97 12.70 0.11
C PRO A 19 -38.98 11.66 0.71
N LYS A 20 -39.43 10.43 1.00
CA LYS A 20 -38.55 9.38 1.58
C LYS A 20 -37.54 8.78 0.57
N ARG A 21 -37.72 8.94 -0.73
CA ARG A 21 -36.79 8.44 -1.76
C ARG A 21 -35.66 9.41 -2.07
N ARG A 22 -35.79 10.69 -1.74
CA ARG A 22 -34.73 11.70 -1.96
C ARG A 22 -33.43 11.37 -1.22
N HIS A 23 -33.50 10.79 -0.03
CA HIS A 23 -32.32 10.47 0.78
C HIS A 23 -31.56 9.27 0.20
N PHE A 24 -32.29 8.25 -0.26
CA PHE A 24 -31.68 7.06 -0.89
C PHE A 24 -30.99 7.39 -2.22
N PHE A 25 -31.61 8.23 -3.06
CA PHE A 25 -31.03 8.67 -4.33
C PHE A 25 -29.82 9.60 -4.14
N LYS A 26 -29.82 10.43 -3.09
CA LYS A 26 -28.67 11.28 -2.78
C LYS A 26 -27.45 10.46 -2.37
N ILE A 27 -27.64 9.39 -1.61
CA ILE A 27 -26.58 8.43 -1.23
C ILE A 27 -26.08 7.64 -2.46
N LEU A 28 -26.98 7.23 -3.33
CA LEU A 28 -26.62 6.51 -4.54
C LEU A 28 -25.84 7.40 -5.53
N TYR A 29 -26.26 8.66 -5.69
CA TYR A 29 -25.58 9.65 -6.54
C TYR A 29 -24.19 10.00 -6.01
N THR A 30 -24.05 10.16 -4.70
CA THR A 30 -22.73 10.39 -4.07
C THR A 30 -21.81 9.18 -4.25
N LYS A 31 -22.33 7.96 -4.15
CA LYS A 31 -21.56 6.74 -4.41
C LYS A 31 -21.12 6.59 -5.88
N ILE A 32 -21.98 6.97 -6.82
CA ILE A 32 -21.67 6.89 -8.28
C ILE A 32 -20.59 7.93 -8.64
N ILE A 33 -20.68 9.17 -8.13
CA ILE A 33 -19.66 10.21 -8.34
C ILE A 33 -18.32 9.77 -7.69
N TYR A 34 -18.37 9.15 -6.51
CA TYR A 34 -17.16 8.66 -5.84
C TYR A 34 -16.49 7.51 -6.61
N CYS A 35 -17.28 6.62 -7.25
CA CYS A 35 -16.75 5.59 -8.13
C CYS A 35 -16.14 6.17 -9.41
N ASP A 36 -16.75 7.16 -10.03
CA ASP A 36 -16.22 7.79 -11.25
C ASP A 36 -14.94 8.58 -11.01
N ILE A 37 -14.77 9.18 -9.81
CA ILE A 37 -13.54 9.87 -9.40
C ILE A 37 -12.40 8.86 -9.12
N ILE A 38 -12.72 7.70 -8.54
CA ILE A 38 -11.72 6.65 -8.24
C ILE A 38 -11.28 5.90 -9.50
N ILE A 39 -12.17 5.75 -10.51
CA ILE A 39 -11.90 5.00 -11.74
C ILE A 39 -11.22 5.86 -12.83
N GLY A 40 -11.04 7.17 -12.60
CA GLY A 40 -10.21 8.01 -13.48
C GLY A 40 -10.74 8.22 -14.90
N LYS A 41 -12.05 8.14 -15.14
CA LYS A 41 -12.63 8.52 -16.44
C LYS A 41 -12.73 10.04 -16.57
N LYS A 42 -11.70 10.64 -17.18
CA LYS A 42 -11.78 12.00 -17.73
C LYS A 42 -12.85 12.04 -18.82
N VAL A 43 -13.93 12.76 -18.57
CA VAL A 43 -14.86 13.18 -19.62
C VAL A 43 -14.23 14.38 -20.32
N SER A 44 -13.69 14.21 -21.52
CA SER A 44 -13.28 15.31 -22.39
C SER A 44 -14.54 15.96 -22.98
N LEU A 45 -14.75 17.20 -22.66
CA LEU A 45 -15.68 18.10 -23.36
C LEU A 45 -14.96 18.61 -24.61
N ASP A 46 -15.19 17.96 -25.75
CA ASP A 46 -14.85 18.50 -27.05
C ASP A 46 -15.80 19.64 -27.41
N GLN A 47 -15.29 20.85 -27.40
CA GLN A 47 -15.92 21.96 -28.10
C GLN A 47 -15.37 22.03 -29.53
N GLU A 48 -16.24 21.76 -30.49
CA GLU A 48 -16.05 22.10 -31.89
C GLU A 48 -15.69 23.58 -32.05
N ARG A 49 -14.58 23.86 -32.73
CA ARG A 49 -14.36 25.11 -33.47
C ARG A 49 -13.71 24.81 -34.81
N THR A 50 -14.49 25.09 -35.82
CA THR A 50 -14.23 25.19 -37.23
C THR A 50 -12.92 25.90 -37.59
N SER A 51 -12.19 25.33 -38.57
CA SER A 51 -11.13 25.96 -39.36
C SER A 51 -11.74 27.00 -40.33
N PRO A 52 -10.93 27.97 -40.89
CA PRO A 52 -10.20 27.64 -42.08
C PRO A 52 -8.87 28.40 -42.37
N THR A 53 -8.14 27.89 -43.35
CA THR A 53 -7.32 28.50 -44.39
C THR A 53 -5.84 28.81 -44.15
N ALA A 54 -5.12 28.17 -45.01
CA ALA A 54 -3.78 28.30 -45.59
C ALA A 54 -3.16 29.69 -45.69
N MET A 55 -1.86 29.77 -45.61
CA MET A 55 -0.89 30.30 -46.58
C MET A 55 0.51 30.50 -45.95
N GLU A 56 1.46 29.92 -46.54
CA GLU A 56 2.59 30.38 -47.35
C GLU A 56 3.97 30.39 -46.68
N LYS A 57 4.86 29.81 -47.47
CA LYS A 57 6.31 29.65 -47.31
C LYS A 57 7.07 30.98 -47.12
N LYS A 58 8.16 30.94 -46.35
CA LYS A 58 9.45 31.54 -46.82
C LYS A 58 10.65 30.93 -46.08
N LYS A 59 11.62 30.54 -46.93
CA LYS A 59 13.00 30.14 -46.62
C LYS A 59 13.87 31.36 -46.34
N SER A 60 14.86 31.20 -45.47
CA SER A 60 16.24 31.79 -45.55
C SER A 60 16.93 31.45 -44.22
N GLY A 61 18.10 30.84 -44.11
CA GLY A 61 19.31 31.06 -44.81
C GLY A 61 20.41 31.16 -43.73
N THR A 62 21.31 30.19 -43.71
CA THR A 62 22.53 30.05 -42.90
C THR A 62 23.42 31.34 -42.95
N PRO A 63 24.44 31.55 -42.04
CA PRO A 63 25.72 30.91 -42.30
C PRO A 63 26.52 30.40 -41.07
N ARG A 64 27.33 29.40 -41.39
CA ARG A 64 28.53 28.95 -40.71
C ARG A 64 29.54 30.07 -40.47
N ARG A 65 30.25 30.01 -39.35
CA ARG A 65 31.60 30.54 -39.19
C ARG A 65 32.50 29.49 -38.56
N GLU A 66 33.40 28.96 -39.41
CA GLU A 66 34.71 28.42 -39.05
C GLU A 66 35.64 29.59 -38.66
N PHE A 67 36.52 29.31 -37.71
CA PHE A 67 37.87 29.88 -37.61
C PHE A 67 38.59 29.07 -36.53
N ASP A 68 39.51 28.41 -36.85
CA ASP A 68 40.89 28.32 -37.22
C ASP A 68 41.84 28.19 -36.03
N LYS A 69 42.71 27.19 -36.20
CA LYS A 69 43.87 26.81 -35.39
C LYS A 69 44.96 27.88 -35.47
N HIS A 70 45.71 28.01 -34.39
CA HIS A 70 47.16 28.23 -34.20
C HIS A 70 47.33 28.82 -32.79
N GLY A 71 48.24 28.43 -31.89
CA GLY A 71 49.51 27.81 -31.94
C GLY A 71 50.29 28.19 -30.67
N ARG A 72 51.09 27.25 -30.17
CA ARG A 72 52.31 27.44 -29.37
C ARG A 72 52.23 28.13 -27.99
N GLY A 73 52.38 27.40 -26.91
CA GLY A 73 53.70 27.17 -26.28
C GLY A 73 53.99 28.07 -25.10
N SER A 74 54.08 27.53 -23.92
CA SER A 74 55.26 27.68 -23.04
C SER A 74 54.94 27.20 -21.62
N ASP A 75 55.77 26.33 -21.18
CA ASP A 75 56.17 26.04 -19.82
C ASP A 75 55.77 27.06 -18.74
N ARG A 76 55.17 26.58 -17.69
CA ARG A 76 55.49 26.94 -16.30
C ARG A 76 55.06 25.85 -15.35
N ARG A 77 56.06 25.08 -14.92
CA ARG A 77 56.05 24.40 -13.64
C ARG A 77 55.63 25.41 -12.56
N ASP A 78 54.70 25.03 -11.71
CA ASP A 78 54.93 25.18 -10.25
C ASP A 78 53.72 24.72 -9.45
N ARG A 79 54.10 23.87 -8.47
CA ARG A 79 53.47 23.65 -7.19
C ARG A 79 52.15 22.89 -7.16
N ALA A 80 52.29 21.58 -7.20
CA ALA A 80 51.45 20.66 -6.41
C ALA A 80 51.47 21.12 -4.93
N LYS A 81 50.42 21.78 -4.50
CA LYS A 81 50.08 21.81 -3.07
C LYS A 81 49.29 20.52 -2.76
N GLN A 82 50.06 19.58 -2.24
CA GLN A 82 49.59 18.38 -1.55
C GLN A 82 48.74 18.85 -0.36
N PHE A 83 47.41 18.87 -0.52
CA PHE A 83 46.51 19.00 0.62
C PHE A 83 46.42 17.63 1.24
N ASP A 84 47.05 17.54 2.38
CA ASP A 84 46.96 16.44 3.35
C ASP A 84 45.52 16.31 3.84
N TYR A 85 44.73 15.43 3.23
CA TYR A 85 43.46 14.96 3.78
C TYR A 85 43.73 13.86 4.79
N LYS A 86 44.33 14.25 5.92
CA LYS A 86 44.35 13.39 7.11
C LYS A 86 43.25 13.86 8.05
N LYS A 87 42.28 12.94 8.22
CA LYS A 87 41.41 12.80 9.40
C LYS A 87 40.51 14.01 9.74
N GLU A 88 39.27 13.78 9.49
CA GLU A 88 38.12 13.80 10.39
C GLU A 88 36.82 13.84 9.63
N ASN A 89 36.54 12.76 8.90
CA ASN A 89 35.18 12.45 8.55
C ASN A 89 34.80 11.17 9.31
N LYS A 90 34.52 11.33 10.63
CA LYS A 90 33.40 10.57 11.19
C LYS A 90 32.20 11.03 10.38
N ALA A 91 31.75 10.17 9.45
CA ALA A 91 30.40 10.28 8.93
C ALA A 91 29.49 10.52 10.15
N PRO A 92 28.58 11.50 10.10
CA PRO A 92 27.54 11.55 11.10
C PRO A 92 26.89 10.15 11.02
N GLN A 93 27.01 9.41 12.10
CA GLN A 93 26.11 8.30 12.33
C GLN A 93 24.75 8.95 12.15
N ASN A 94 24.03 8.58 11.12
CA ASN A 94 22.62 8.82 11.02
C ASN A 94 22.07 8.25 12.31
N GLU A 95 21.92 9.09 13.31
CA GLU A 95 20.97 8.86 14.37
C GLU A 95 19.68 8.65 13.61
N ASP A 96 19.30 7.40 13.58
CA ASP A 96 17.99 6.95 13.14
C ASP A 96 16.98 7.73 14.00
N THR A 97 16.55 8.89 13.47
CA THR A 97 15.42 9.64 14.01
C THR A 97 14.14 8.90 13.61
N GLY A 98 14.19 7.57 13.71
CA GLY A 98 13.03 6.74 13.80
C GLY A 98 12.24 7.25 14.98
N ILE A 99 11.07 7.78 14.73
CA ILE A 99 10.05 8.05 15.73
C ILE A 99 9.63 6.68 16.27
N HIS A 100 10.50 6.09 17.08
CA HIS A 100 10.17 5.00 17.99
C HIS A 100 9.51 5.64 19.21
N GLY A 101 8.28 6.14 19.03
CA GLY A 101 7.42 6.38 20.17
C GLY A 101 7.21 5.02 20.84
N ASP A 102 7.46 4.93 22.14
CA ASP A 102 7.09 3.78 22.95
C ASP A 102 5.56 3.63 22.88
N TYR A 103 5.10 2.85 21.91
CA TYR A 103 3.69 2.48 21.81
C TYR A 103 3.38 1.52 22.97
N GLU A 104 2.35 1.79 23.75
CA GLU A 104 1.87 0.77 24.70
C GLU A 104 1.46 -0.48 23.92
N ASN A 105 1.90 -1.64 24.38
CA ASN A 105 1.55 -2.93 23.79
C ASN A 105 0.03 -3.09 23.69
N GLY A 106 -0.44 -3.60 22.57
CA GLY A 106 -1.86 -3.78 22.30
C GLY A 106 -2.63 -2.52 21.87
N ALA A 107 -1.95 -1.37 21.68
CA ALA A 107 -2.60 -0.16 21.21
C ALA A 107 -2.97 -0.22 19.71
N VAL A 108 -4.25 -0.06 19.41
CA VAL A 108 -4.80 0.08 18.05
C VAL A 108 -5.20 1.54 17.84
N ILE A 109 -4.56 2.23 16.89
CA ILE A 109 -4.56 3.68 16.77
C ILE A 109 -5.34 4.14 15.53
N GLY A 110 -6.30 5.03 15.73
CA GLY A 110 -7.04 5.69 14.64
C GLY A 110 -8.39 5.04 14.31
N ARG A 111 -9.28 5.84 13.70
CA ARG A 111 -10.69 5.47 13.55
C ARG A 111 -10.93 4.24 12.69
N ASN A 112 -10.19 4.09 11.60
CA ASN A 112 -10.38 2.94 10.71
C ASN A 112 -9.92 1.64 11.38
N ALA A 113 -8.71 1.63 11.96
CA ALA A 113 -8.18 0.45 12.63
C ALA A 113 -9.05 0.02 13.82
N VAL A 114 -9.50 0.97 14.64
CA VAL A 114 -10.44 0.71 15.75
C VAL A 114 -11.79 0.22 15.24
N GLY A 115 -12.27 0.76 14.12
CA GLY A 115 -13.52 0.31 13.51
C GLY A 115 -13.46 -1.15 13.04
N GLU A 116 -12.36 -1.55 12.39
CA GLU A 116 -12.18 -2.93 11.96
C GLU A 116 -11.94 -3.87 13.17
N LEU A 117 -11.20 -3.43 14.18
CA LEU A 117 -11.05 -4.15 15.43
C LEU A 117 -12.40 -4.41 16.13
N LEU A 118 -13.28 -3.42 16.15
CA LEU A 118 -14.64 -3.60 16.70
C LEU A 118 -15.47 -4.61 15.91
N LYS A 119 -15.25 -4.75 14.61
CA LYS A 119 -15.95 -5.71 13.75
C LYS A 119 -15.37 -7.13 13.83
N SER A 120 -14.06 -7.26 14.06
CA SER A 120 -13.34 -8.55 14.05
C SER A 120 -13.77 -9.50 15.20
N GLY A 121 -14.44 -8.97 16.22
CA GLY A 121 -14.84 -9.75 17.38
C GLY A 121 -13.72 -10.00 18.40
N ARG A 122 -12.50 -9.54 18.14
CA ARG A 122 -11.36 -9.64 19.08
C ARG A 122 -11.66 -8.91 20.39
N ASP A 123 -11.13 -9.43 21.50
CA ASP A 123 -11.31 -8.83 22.82
C ASP A 123 -10.62 -7.48 22.93
N ILE A 124 -11.35 -6.50 23.45
CA ILE A 124 -10.90 -5.12 23.63
C ILE A 124 -11.03 -4.76 25.10
N ASP A 125 -9.91 -4.43 25.73
CA ASP A 125 -9.87 -4.09 27.16
C ASP A 125 -10.54 -2.73 27.43
N LYS A 126 -10.28 -1.75 26.59
CA LYS A 126 -10.80 -0.37 26.74
C LYS A 126 -10.69 0.41 25.45
N LEU A 127 -11.55 1.45 25.33
CA LEU A 127 -11.50 2.44 24.27
C LEU A 127 -11.21 3.81 24.89
N LEU A 128 -10.09 4.44 24.53
CA LEU A 128 -9.80 5.82 24.90
C LEU A 128 -10.30 6.75 23.81
N VAL A 129 -11.05 7.77 24.22
CA VAL A 129 -11.64 8.76 23.31
C VAL A 129 -11.27 10.15 23.75
N GLN A 130 -10.92 11.02 22.82
CA GLN A 130 -10.62 12.41 23.11
C GLN A 130 -11.81 13.10 23.75
N LYS A 131 -11.57 13.82 24.87
CA LYS A 131 -12.57 14.64 25.55
C LYS A 131 -13.02 15.81 24.67
N GLY A 132 -14.33 16.10 24.69
CA GLY A 132 -14.94 17.19 23.93
C GLY A 132 -16.02 16.72 22.97
N GLU A 133 -16.42 17.59 22.02
CA GLU A 133 -17.43 17.26 21.04
C GLU A 133 -17.00 16.12 20.12
N ARG A 134 -17.88 15.15 19.97
CA ARG A 134 -17.66 13.98 19.11
C ARG A 134 -18.43 14.16 17.80
N THR A 135 -17.71 14.13 16.70
CA THR A 135 -18.30 14.29 15.37
C THR A 135 -17.90 13.18 14.41
N GLY A 136 -18.77 12.84 13.48
CA GLY A 136 -18.51 11.85 12.45
C GLY A 136 -18.40 10.41 12.97
N SER A 137 -17.45 9.64 12.43
CA SER A 137 -17.31 8.19 12.69
C SER A 137 -17.03 7.85 14.16
N ILE A 138 -16.46 8.78 14.94
CA ILE A 138 -16.12 8.50 16.34
C ILE A 138 -17.38 8.22 17.19
N VAL A 139 -18.51 8.84 16.86
CA VAL A 139 -19.79 8.60 17.54
C VAL A 139 -20.24 7.15 17.33
N VAL A 140 -20.08 6.64 16.10
CA VAL A 140 -20.43 5.27 15.75
C VAL A 140 -19.53 4.27 16.49
N LEU A 141 -18.21 4.53 16.54
CA LEU A 141 -17.26 3.68 17.26
C LEU A 141 -17.57 3.59 18.76
N VAL A 142 -17.92 4.73 19.38
CA VAL A 142 -18.31 4.77 20.80
C VAL A 142 -19.59 4.00 21.03
N ALA A 143 -20.60 4.14 20.17
CA ALA A 143 -21.85 3.40 20.28
C ALA A 143 -21.62 1.88 20.16
N GLN A 144 -20.84 1.43 19.19
CA GLN A 144 -20.46 0.03 19.01
C GLN A 144 -19.68 -0.52 20.22
N ALA A 145 -18.75 0.26 20.78
CA ALA A 145 -18.01 -0.14 21.97
C ALA A 145 -18.93 -0.32 23.17
N ILE A 146 -19.87 0.61 23.41
CA ILE A 146 -20.85 0.53 24.49
C ILE A 146 -21.76 -0.69 24.30
N GLU A 147 -22.27 -0.93 23.10
CA GLU A 147 -23.11 -2.09 22.76
C GLU A 147 -22.40 -3.42 23.06
N ARG A 148 -21.09 -3.48 22.83
CA ARG A 148 -20.26 -4.64 23.17
C ARG A 148 -19.80 -4.70 24.64
N GLY A 149 -20.21 -3.75 25.48
CA GLY A 149 -19.80 -3.68 26.88
C GLY A 149 -18.34 -3.29 27.10
N ILE A 150 -17.66 -2.69 26.08
CA ILE A 150 -16.28 -2.26 26.17
C ILE A 150 -16.20 -0.93 26.95
N PRO A 151 -15.34 -0.83 27.98
CA PRO A 151 -15.16 0.42 28.73
C PRO A 151 -14.68 1.56 27.83
N VAL A 152 -15.45 2.65 27.77
CA VAL A 152 -15.10 3.88 27.04
C VAL A 152 -14.64 4.94 28.03
N ILE A 153 -13.39 5.40 27.88
CA ILE A 153 -12.75 6.34 28.80
C ILE A 153 -12.43 7.64 28.03
N GLU A 154 -12.97 8.75 28.49
CA GLU A 154 -12.60 10.07 27.97
C GLU A 154 -11.23 10.49 28.50
N THR A 155 -10.38 10.98 27.62
CA THR A 155 -9.04 11.44 28.00
C THR A 155 -8.62 12.70 27.23
N GLU A 156 -7.67 13.42 27.79
CA GLU A 156 -7.11 14.61 27.14
C GLU A 156 -6.30 14.24 25.89
N LYS A 157 -6.29 15.15 24.92
CA LYS A 157 -5.54 14.96 23.66
C LYS A 157 -4.07 14.66 23.90
N ALA A 158 -3.42 15.36 24.82
CA ALA A 158 -2.01 15.17 25.14
C ALA A 158 -1.67 13.74 25.59
N LYS A 159 -2.60 13.07 26.30
CA LYS A 159 -2.43 11.67 26.66
C LYS A 159 -2.54 10.73 25.47
N LEU A 160 -3.48 10.99 24.55
CA LEU A 160 -3.59 10.23 23.29
C LEU A 160 -2.37 10.45 22.41
N ASP A 161 -1.85 11.67 22.30
CA ASP A 161 -0.62 11.99 21.57
C ASP A 161 0.56 11.18 22.13
N SER A 162 0.73 11.14 23.45
CA SER A 162 1.78 10.35 24.10
C SER A 162 1.64 8.85 23.85
N LEU A 163 0.43 8.28 24.04
CA LEU A 163 0.15 6.86 23.86
C LEU A 163 0.28 6.40 22.39
N SER A 164 0.05 7.32 21.45
CA SER A 164 0.21 7.05 20.02
C SER A 164 1.63 7.30 19.51
N GLY A 165 2.59 7.63 20.39
CA GLY A 165 3.93 8.06 19.96
C GLY A 165 3.86 9.25 19.00
N TYR A 166 2.94 10.19 19.23
CA TYR A 166 2.63 11.34 18.37
C TYR A 166 2.15 10.97 16.95
N ALA A 167 1.82 9.71 16.72
CA ALA A 167 1.18 9.33 15.46
C ALA A 167 -0.28 9.84 15.42
N PRO A 168 -0.81 10.26 14.25
CA PRO A 168 -2.18 10.76 14.12
C PRO A 168 -3.21 9.73 14.62
N HIS A 169 -3.77 9.93 15.81
CA HIS A 169 -4.72 9.01 16.46
C HIS A 169 -6.19 9.32 16.14
N GLN A 170 -6.47 10.45 15.50
CA GLN A 170 -7.82 10.84 15.09
C GLN A 170 -8.85 10.87 16.24
N GLY A 171 -8.39 11.08 17.47
CA GLY A 171 -9.20 11.17 18.68
C GLY A 171 -9.61 9.84 19.30
N VAL A 172 -9.04 8.70 18.88
CA VAL A 172 -9.38 7.38 19.42
C VAL A 172 -8.19 6.43 19.43
N ILE A 173 -8.07 5.65 20.52
CA ILE A 173 -7.13 4.53 20.67
C ILE A 173 -7.88 3.41 21.40
N ALA A 174 -7.84 2.18 20.88
CA ALA A 174 -8.31 0.98 21.57
C ALA A 174 -7.12 0.20 22.13
N PHE A 175 -7.31 -0.47 23.25
CA PHE A 175 -6.38 -1.46 23.78
C PHE A 175 -7.01 -2.83 23.67
N ALA A 176 -6.29 -3.74 23.03
CA ALA A 176 -6.72 -5.11 22.81
C ALA A 176 -5.52 -6.05 22.96
N ALA A 177 -5.78 -7.34 23.19
CA ALA A 177 -4.73 -8.34 23.11
C ALA A 177 -3.98 -8.25 21.78
N GLU A 178 -2.69 -8.54 21.77
CA GLU A 178 -1.90 -8.53 20.52
C GLU A 178 -2.51 -9.53 19.52
N LYS A 179 -2.46 -9.19 18.23
CA LYS A 179 -2.88 -10.13 17.21
C LYS A 179 -1.90 -11.30 17.15
N GLU A 180 -2.45 -12.49 17.31
CA GLU A 180 -1.67 -13.71 17.25
C GLU A 180 -1.25 -14.05 15.83
N TYR A 181 -0.07 -14.66 15.69
CA TYR A 181 0.39 -15.25 14.44
C TYR A 181 -0.19 -16.65 14.30
N CYS A 182 -0.61 -16.99 13.10
CA CYS A 182 -1.03 -18.34 12.75
C CYS A 182 0.12 -19.17 12.15
N SER A 183 -0.14 -20.43 11.87
CA SER A 183 0.75 -21.29 11.06
C SER A 183 0.53 -21.08 9.56
N VAL A 184 1.44 -21.60 8.73
CA VAL A 184 1.26 -21.60 7.27
C VAL A 184 0.12 -22.53 6.87
N GLU A 185 -0.06 -23.60 7.61
CA GLU A 185 -1.14 -24.56 7.44
C GLU A 185 -2.51 -23.90 7.64
N ASP A 186 -2.67 -23.05 8.66
CA ASP A 186 -3.91 -22.30 8.89
C ASP A 186 -4.29 -21.42 7.70
N ILE A 187 -3.28 -20.81 7.03
CA ILE A 187 -3.52 -20.00 5.81
C ILE A 187 -4.08 -20.88 4.68
N LEU A 188 -3.55 -22.08 4.50
CA LEU A 188 -4.02 -23.01 3.47
C LEU A 188 -5.42 -23.55 3.80
N ASP A 189 -5.69 -23.80 5.08
CA ASP A 189 -6.99 -24.24 5.53
C ASP A 189 -8.07 -23.18 5.34
N ILE A 190 -7.75 -21.89 5.53
CA ILE A 190 -8.65 -20.77 5.20
C ILE A 190 -9.05 -20.79 3.71
N ALA A 191 -8.10 -21.01 2.78
CA ALA A 191 -8.40 -21.13 1.36
C ALA A 191 -9.32 -22.32 1.07
N LYS A 192 -9.02 -23.45 1.67
CA LYS A 192 -9.81 -24.68 1.55
C LYS A 192 -11.23 -24.52 2.10
N GLU A 193 -11.39 -23.88 3.25
CA GLU A 193 -12.71 -23.58 3.85
C GLU A 193 -13.55 -22.64 2.97
N ARG A 194 -12.90 -21.71 2.28
CA ARG A 194 -13.56 -20.83 1.29
C ARG A 194 -13.88 -21.52 -0.03
N GLY A 195 -13.28 -22.70 -0.29
CA GLY A 195 -13.39 -23.39 -1.58
C GLY A 195 -12.65 -22.66 -2.70
N GLU A 196 -11.59 -21.92 -2.35
CA GLU A 196 -10.81 -21.07 -3.24
C GLU A 196 -9.37 -21.61 -3.38
N ASP A 197 -8.73 -21.32 -4.50
CA ASP A 197 -7.29 -21.55 -4.65
C ASP A 197 -6.50 -20.56 -3.78
N PRO A 198 -5.50 -21.03 -3.00
CA PRO A 198 -4.77 -20.14 -2.11
C PRO A 198 -3.99 -19.06 -2.88
N LEU A 199 -4.23 -17.79 -2.52
CA LEU A 199 -3.42 -16.63 -2.86
C LEU A 199 -2.68 -16.19 -1.61
N ILE A 200 -1.35 -16.31 -1.61
CA ILE A 200 -0.50 -16.06 -0.44
C ILE A 200 0.52 -14.97 -0.75
N VAL A 201 0.79 -14.09 0.22
CA VAL A 201 1.85 -13.08 0.12
C VAL A 201 3.00 -13.47 1.04
N ILE A 202 4.22 -13.46 0.54
CA ILE A 202 5.42 -13.75 1.31
C ILE A 202 6.32 -12.51 1.32
N CYS A 203 6.67 -12.01 2.50
CA CYS A 203 7.53 -10.85 2.68
C CYS A 203 8.93 -11.30 3.12
N ASP A 204 9.92 -11.17 2.23
CA ASP A 204 11.32 -11.49 2.51
C ASP A 204 12.09 -10.23 2.92
N GLY A 205 12.20 -10.01 4.22
CA GLY A 205 13.03 -8.94 4.80
C GLY A 205 12.40 -7.54 4.77
N ILE A 206 11.09 -7.41 4.77
CA ILE A 206 10.42 -6.10 4.89
C ILE A 206 10.59 -5.57 6.31
N THR A 207 11.31 -4.46 6.48
CA THR A 207 11.64 -3.86 7.78
C THR A 207 10.84 -2.60 8.09
N ASP A 208 10.35 -1.90 7.08
CA ASP A 208 9.54 -0.70 7.28
C ASP A 208 8.09 -1.06 7.62
N PRO A 209 7.57 -0.58 8.79
CA PRO A 209 6.21 -0.86 9.22
C PRO A 209 5.13 -0.25 8.32
N TYR A 210 5.41 0.87 7.65
CA TYR A 210 4.46 1.47 6.72
C TYR A 210 4.30 0.61 5.47
N ASN A 211 5.40 0.08 4.93
CA ASN A 211 5.37 -0.83 3.80
C ASN A 211 4.66 -2.14 4.16
N LEU A 212 4.98 -2.77 5.29
CA LEU A 212 4.28 -3.98 5.71
C LEU A 212 2.79 -3.74 5.91
N GLY A 213 2.41 -2.64 6.57
CA GLY A 213 1.00 -2.29 6.76
C GLY A 213 0.25 -2.06 5.43
N ALA A 214 0.89 -1.38 4.48
CA ALA A 214 0.32 -1.17 3.15
C ALA A 214 0.20 -2.48 2.35
N ILE A 215 1.19 -3.39 2.44
CA ILE A 215 1.13 -4.72 1.83
C ILE A 215 -0.01 -5.55 2.42
N ILE A 216 -0.16 -5.57 3.75
CA ILE A 216 -1.27 -6.24 4.44
C ILE A 216 -2.62 -5.73 3.90
N ARG A 217 -2.75 -4.41 3.77
CA ARG A 217 -3.98 -3.82 3.23
C ARG A 217 -4.23 -4.22 1.78
N CYS A 218 -3.21 -4.20 0.93
CA CYS A 218 -3.33 -4.66 -0.46
C CYS A 218 -3.71 -6.14 -0.54
N ALA A 219 -3.08 -6.98 0.28
CA ALA A 219 -3.34 -8.42 0.33
C ALA A 219 -4.80 -8.71 0.72
N GLU A 220 -5.30 -8.07 1.78
CA GLU A 220 -6.69 -8.20 2.21
C GLU A 220 -7.67 -7.72 1.14
N CYS A 221 -7.47 -6.52 0.59
CA CYS A 221 -8.33 -5.97 -0.46
C CYS A 221 -8.35 -6.81 -1.76
N CYS A 222 -7.29 -7.56 -2.02
CA CYS A 222 -7.17 -8.46 -3.17
C CYS A 222 -7.64 -9.89 -2.87
N GLY A 223 -8.18 -10.16 -1.68
CA GLY A 223 -8.70 -11.47 -1.31
C GLY A 223 -7.62 -12.52 -1.00
N ALA A 224 -6.38 -12.10 -0.68
CA ALA A 224 -5.36 -13.05 -0.25
C ALA A 224 -5.78 -13.78 1.04
N HIS A 225 -5.43 -15.05 1.14
CA HIS A 225 -5.79 -15.90 2.28
C HIS A 225 -4.87 -15.68 3.47
N GLY A 226 -3.64 -15.22 3.23
CA GLY A 226 -2.71 -14.88 4.29
C GLY A 226 -1.42 -14.27 3.81
N LEU A 227 -0.64 -13.81 4.79
CA LEU A 227 0.66 -13.19 4.59
C LEU A 227 1.70 -13.87 5.49
N ILE A 228 2.88 -14.12 4.95
CA ILE A 228 3.99 -14.78 5.65
C ILE A 228 5.13 -13.79 5.80
N ILE A 229 5.64 -13.64 7.03
CA ILE A 229 6.82 -12.81 7.33
C ILE A 229 7.92 -13.65 7.97
N SER A 230 9.17 -13.19 7.89
CA SER A 230 10.28 -13.84 8.59
C SER A 230 10.32 -13.44 10.08
N LYS A 231 10.83 -14.34 10.96
CA LYS A 231 11.07 -14.04 12.38
C LYS A 231 12.20 -13.06 12.60
N ARG A 232 13.16 -13.00 11.67
CA ARG A 232 14.36 -12.18 11.77
C ARG A 232 14.44 -11.24 10.58
N ARG A 233 15.03 -10.05 10.77
CA ARG A 233 15.23 -9.04 9.72
C ARG A 233 13.92 -8.61 9.04
N ALA A 234 12.84 -8.60 9.80
CA ALA A 234 11.54 -8.11 9.34
C ALA A 234 10.82 -7.44 10.51
N VAL A 235 9.98 -6.48 10.21
CA VAL A 235 9.08 -5.88 11.18
C VAL A 235 7.95 -6.85 11.51
N GLY A 236 7.55 -6.91 12.79
CA GLY A 236 6.39 -7.67 13.24
C GLY A 236 5.09 -6.87 13.17
N LEU A 237 4.02 -7.44 13.74
CA LEU A 237 2.70 -6.80 13.83
C LEU A 237 2.67 -5.75 14.96
N THR A 238 3.37 -4.65 14.75
CA THR A 238 3.42 -3.52 15.69
C THR A 238 2.16 -2.64 15.60
N PRO A 239 1.87 -1.78 16.60
CA PRO A 239 0.77 -0.80 16.51
C PRO A 239 0.87 0.10 15.26
N LEU A 240 2.08 0.39 14.78
CA LEU A 240 2.29 1.18 13.58
C LEU A 240 1.89 0.41 12.30
N VAL A 241 2.19 -0.89 12.23
CA VAL A 241 1.71 -1.78 11.15
C VAL A 241 0.20 -1.87 11.16
N THR A 242 -0.41 -2.06 12.33
CA THR A 242 -1.87 -2.10 12.50
C THR A 242 -2.52 -0.81 12.00
N LYS A 243 -1.93 0.35 12.35
CA LYS A 243 -2.40 1.64 11.87
C LYS A 243 -2.22 1.80 10.36
N ALA A 244 -1.04 1.46 9.82
CA ALA A 244 -0.73 1.59 8.40
C ALA A 244 -1.60 0.68 7.53
N SER A 245 -1.98 -0.50 8.04
CA SER A 245 -2.93 -1.40 7.37
C SER A 245 -4.38 -0.89 7.37
N ALA A 246 -4.67 0.22 8.09
CA ALA A 246 -6.02 0.78 8.26
C ALA A 246 -7.06 -0.24 8.79
N GLY A 247 -6.60 -1.25 9.54
CA GLY A 247 -7.43 -2.30 10.12
C GLY A 247 -7.52 -3.59 9.28
N ALA A 248 -6.99 -3.63 8.08
CA ALA A 248 -6.97 -4.83 7.24
C ALA A 248 -6.31 -6.05 7.94
N ILE A 249 -5.37 -5.77 8.85
CA ILE A 249 -4.72 -6.78 9.67
C ILE A 249 -5.71 -7.63 10.48
N GLU A 250 -6.88 -7.12 10.81
CA GLU A 250 -7.88 -7.86 11.58
C GLU A 250 -8.51 -9.01 10.78
N HIS A 251 -8.50 -8.88 9.45
CA HIS A 251 -9.16 -9.80 8.51
C HIS A 251 -8.19 -10.73 7.79
N LEU A 252 -6.87 -10.41 7.78
CA LEU A 252 -5.86 -11.21 7.09
C LEU A 252 -5.09 -12.09 8.07
N ALA A 253 -4.98 -13.39 7.81
CA ALA A 253 -4.13 -14.30 8.54
C ALA A 253 -2.65 -13.97 8.32
N VAL A 254 -1.83 -13.96 9.38
CA VAL A 254 -0.40 -13.65 9.27
C VAL A 254 0.42 -14.75 9.96
N ALA A 255 1.26 -15.43 9.19
CA ALA A 255 2.20 -16.42 9.70
C ALA A 255 3.61 -15.83 9.86
N LYS A 256 4.32 -16.28 10.88
CA LYS A 256 5.70 -15.85 11.17
C LYS A 256 6.64 -17.04 11.19
N VAL A 257 7.52 -17.13 10.18
CA VAL A 257 8.37 -18.29 9.92
C VAL A 257 9.85 -18.02 10.18
N SER A 258 10.60 -19.07 10.50
CA SER A 258 12.04 -18.97 10.78
C SER A 258 12.88 -18.85 9.50
N ASN A 259 12.43 -19.48 8.40
CA ASN A 259 13.15 -19.56 7.14
C ASN A 259 12.17 -19.48 5.95
N ILE A 260 12.25 -18.39 5.19
CA ILE A 260 11.38 -18.16 4.02
C ILE A 260 11.65 -19.21 2.91
N ALA A 261 12.91 -19.51 2.60
CA ALA A 261 13.22 -20.47 1.54
C ALA A 261 12.63 -21.87 1.84
N SER A 262 12.80 -22.38 3.05
CA SER A 262 12.19 -23.64 3.46
C SER A 262 10.67 -23.61 3.44
N THR A 263 10.07 -22.45 3.74
CA THR A 263 8.62 -22.27 3.67
C THR A 263 8.14 -22.29 2.20
N VAL A 264 8.89 -21.67 1.29
CA VAL A 264 8.62 -21.70 -0.15
C VAL A 264 8.67 -23.16 -0.66
N GLU A 265 9.71 -23.94 -0.28
CA GLU A 265 9.80 -25.35 -0.62
C GLU A 265 8.59 -26.14 -0.15
N SER A 266 8.20 -25.96 1.11
CA SER A 266 7.01 -26.64 1.68
C SER A 266 5.69 -26.25 0.97
N LEU A 267 5.55 -25.01 0.54
CA LEU A 267 4.37 -24.58 -0.23
C LEU A 267 4.36 -25.24 -1.63
N LYS A 268 5.50 -25.36 -2.29
CA LYS A 268 5.63 -26.06 -3.58
C LYS A 268 5.28 -27.54 -3.47
N GLU A 269 5.73 -28.22 -2.42
CA GLU A 269 5.35 -29.61 -2.14
C GLU A 269 3.83 -29.79 -1.97
N LYS A 270 3.13 -28.73 -1.53
CA LYS A 270 1.67 -28.67 -1.38
C LYS A 270 0.95 -28.20 -2.65
N GLY A 271 1.67 -28.02 -3.76
CA GLY A 271 1.12 -27.64 -5.06
C GLY A 271 0.88 -26.14 -5.24
N VAL A 272 1.43 -25.28 -4.37
CA VAL A 272 1.36 -23.83 -4.51
C VAL A 272 2.50 -23.32 -5.39
N TRP A 273 2.20 -22.71 -6.52
CA TRP A 273 3.20 -22.06 -7.39
C TRP A 273 3.75 -20.81 -6.73
N THR A 274 5.05 -20.63 -6.80
CA THR A 274 5.75 -19.56 -6.09
C THR A 274 6.46 -18.61 -7.06
N PHE A 275 6.16 -17.32 -6.96
CA PHE A 275 6.63 -16.27 -7.86
C PHE A 275 7.44 -15.24 -7.10
N ALA A 276 8.75 -15.11 -7.41
CA ALA A 276 9.57 -14.03 -6.86
C ALA A 276 9.35 -12.74 -7.65
N ALA A 277 8.98 -11.66 -6.97
CA ALA A 277 8.78 -10.34 -7.59
C ALA A 277 10.12 -9.62 -7.74
N GLU A 278 10.70 -9.65 -8.93
CA GLU A 278 12.01 -9.06 -9.23
C GLU A 278 12.07 -8.47 -10.65
N ALA A 279 12.99 -7.55 -10.84
CA ALA A 279 13.25 -7.00 -12.16
C ALA A 279 13.85 -8.06 -13.10
N GLY A 280 13.49 -8.02 -14.39
CA GLY A 280 14.02 -8.94 -15.42
C GLY A 280 13.30 -10.29 -15.49
N GLY A 281 12.28 -10.53 -14.65
CA GLY A 281 11.39 -11.68 -14.79
C GLY A 281 10.38 -11.51 -15.93
N GLU A 282 9.53 -12.52 -16.12
CA GLU A 282 8.40 -12.44 -17.04
C GLU A 282 7.43 -11.35 -16.58
N SER A 283 6.79 -10.67 -17.54
CA SER A 283 5.75 -9.69 -17.20
C SER A 283 4.62 -10.34 -16.43
N VAL A 284 4.25 -9.79 -15.27
CA VAL A 284 3.12 -10.27 -14.47
C VAL A 284 1.81 -10.35 -15.29
N PHE A 285 1.64 -9.46 -16.27
CA PHE A 285 0.46 -9.43 -17.14
C PHE A 285 0.45 -10.54 -18.20
N ALA A 286 1.59 -11.21 -18.44
CA ALA A 286 1.71 -12.36 -19.33
C ALA A 286 1.82 -13.69 -18.54
N THR A 287 2.15 -13.62 -17.27
CA THR A 287 2.30 -14.79 -16.40
C THR A 287 0.95 -15.37 -16.00
N ASN A 288 0.82 -16.68 -16.03
CA ASN A 288 -0.36 -17.36 -15.50
C ASN A 288 -0.29 -17.45 -13.97
N LEU A 289 -1.14 -16.70 -13.29
CA LEU A 289 -1.29 -16.68 -11.84
C LEU A 289 -2.58 -17.39 -11.37
N LYS A 290 -3.28 -18.10 -12.25
CA LYS A 290 -4.46 -18.89 -11.89
C LYS A 290 -4.05 -20.10 -11.05
N GLY A 291 -4.96 -20.51 -10.17
CA GLY A 291 -4.72 -21.62 -9.26
C GLY A 291 -3.87 -21.24 -8.03
N PRO A 292 -3.49 -22.23 -7.22
CA PRO A 292 -2.75 -22.00 -5.98
C PRO A 292 -1.44 -21.25 -6.23
N CYS A 293 -1.28 -20.03 -5.70
CA CYS A 293 -0.06 -19.26 -5.91
C CYS A 293 0.37 -18.43 -4.68
N ALA A 294 1.68 -18.19 -4.61
CA ALA A 294 2.31 -17.34 -3.62
C ALA A 294 3.23 -16.32 -4.31
N ILE A 295 3.06 -15.04 -3.98
CA ILE A 295 3.89 -13.94 -4.48
C ILE A 295 4.87 -13.52 -3.40
N VAL A 296 6.17 -13.60 -3.71
CA VAL A 296 7.27 -13.25 -2.81
C VAL A 296 7.74 -11.83 -3.10
N LEU A 297 7.65 -10.96 -2.11
CA LEU A 297 8.06 -9.56 -2.15
C LEU A 297 9.36 -9.40 -1.36
N GLY A 298 10.36 -8.77 -1.95
CA GLY A 298 11.65 -8.52 -1.34
C GLY A 298 11.76 -7.19 -0.60
N SER A 299 12.85 -7.00 0.14
CA SER A 299 13.16 -5.77 0.85
C SER A 299 13.52 -4.63 -0.11
N GLU A 300 13.32 -3.39 0.34
CA GLU A 300 13.79 -2.21 -0.38
C GLU A 300 15.32 -2.25 -0.53
N GLY A 301 15.80 -2.03 -1.75
CA GLY A 301 17.22 -2.00 -2.09
C GLY A 301 17.88 -3.36 -2.35
N ASN A 302 17.50 -4.43 -1.66
CA ASN A 302 18.08 -5.76 -1.89
C ASN A 302 17.17 -6.72 -2.67
N GLY A 303 15.88 -6.37 -2.81
CA GLY A 303 14.90 -7.26 -3.44
C GLY A 303 14.67 -8.55 -2.65
N VAL A 304 14.22 -9.60 -3.34
CA VAL A 304 14.09 -10.96 -2.81
C VAL A 304 15.47 -11.58 -2.69
N SER A 305 15.77 -12.21 -1.57
CA SER A 305 17.08 -12.83 -1.34
C SER A 305 17.36 -13.90 -2.39
N GLN A 306 18.64 -14.03 -2.83
CA GLN A 306 19.03 -14.94 -3.91
C GLN A 306 18.65 -16.40 -3.65
N ILE A 307 18.70 -16.84 -2.39
CA ILE A 307 18.30 -18.20 -2.03
C ILE A 307 16.80 -18.40 -2.24
N VAL A 308 15.98 -17.42 -1.85
CA VAL A 308 14.53 -17.47 -2.02
C VAL A 308 14.16 -17.38 -3.50
N GLN A 309 14.79 -16.49 -4.29
CA GLN A 309 14.58 -16.43 -5.74
C GLN A 309 14.83 -17.77 -6.43
N LYS A 310 15.94 -18.44 -6.09
CA LYS A 310 16.30 -19.75 -6.66
C LYS A 310 15.36 -20.88 -6.26
N THR A 311 14.70 -20.74 -5.12
CA THR A 311 13.74 -21.72 -4.61
C THR A 311 12.37 -21.55 -5.27
N CYS A 312 12.01 -20.33 -5.65
CA CYS A 312 10.74 -20.04 -6.35
C CYS A 312 10.68 -20.74 -7.73
N ASP A 313 9.44 -20.99 -8.19
CA ASP A 313 9.19 -21.61 -9.50
C ASP A 313 9.47 -20.66 -10.66
N ALA A 314 9.16 -19.36 -10.47
CA ALA A 314 9.39 -18.34 -11.50
C ALA A 314 9.71 -16.96 -10.89
N ILE A 315 10.25 -16.10 -11.73
CA ILE A 315 10.46 -14.68 -11.41
C ILE A 315 9.46 -13.86 -12.24
N VAL A 316 8.69 -13.00 -11.59
CA VAL A 316 7.74 -12.10 -12.25
C VAL A 316 8.17 -10.66 -12.07
N SER A 317 7.92 -9.85 -13.08
CA SER A 317 8.27 -8.44 -13.09
C SER A 317 7.08 -7.54 -13.47
N ILE A 318 7.11 -6.31 -12.99
CA ILE A 318 6.20 -5.26 -13.44
C ILE A 318 6.91 -4.49 -14.55
N PRO A 319 6.37 -4.42 -15.78
CA PRO A 319 6.97 -3.64 -16.84
C PRO A 319 7.11 -2.17 -16.45
N MET A 320 8.30 -1.62 -16.62
CA MET A 320 8.62 -0.22 -16.34
C MET A 320 9.06 0.48 -17.61
N TYR A 321 8.52 1.67 -17.86
CA TYR A 321 8.76 2.44 -19.08
C TYR A 321 9.45 3.78 -18.79
N GLY A 322 9.76 4.04 -17.51
CA GLY A 322 10.41 5.26 -17.04
C GLY A 322 11.92 5.12 -16.86
N GLN A 323 12.53 6.13 -16.25
CA GLN A 323 13.97 6.14 -15.93
C GLN A 323 14.28 5.50 -14.55
N VAL A 324 13.31 5.43 -13.67
CA VAL A 324 13.46 4.80 -12.36
C VAL A 324 13.33 3.28 -12.52
N ASN A 325 14.18 2.53 -11.83
CA ASN A 325 14.37 1.09 -12.01
C ASN A 325 13.58 0.20 -11.03
N SER A 326 12.78 0.79 -10.15
CA SER A 326 11.97 0.03 -9.17
C SER A 326 10.76 0.83 -8.68
N PHE A 327 9.71 0.13 -8.31
CA PHE A 327 8.60 0.67 -7.52
C PHE A 327 8.92 0.53 -6.02
N ASN A 328 8.30 1.36 -5.19
CA ASN A 328 8.20 1.06 -3.78
C ASN A 328 7.53 -0.31 -3.59
N VAL A 329 7.98 -1.10 -2.63
CA VAL A 329 7.54 -2.50 -2.45
C VAL A 329 6.04 -2.64 -2.20
N SER A 330 5.42 -1.71 -1.48
CA SER A 330 3.97 -1.76 -1.27
C SER A 330 3.18 -1.40 -2.53
N THR A 331 3.73 -0.53 -3.38
CA THR A 331 3.16 -0.22 -4.69
C THR A 331 3.30 -1.42 -5.64
N ALA A 332 4.46 -2.07 -5.66
CA ALA A 332 4.66 -3.30 -6.41
C ALA A 332 3.68 -4.40 -5.96
N ALA A 333 3.52 -4.56 -4.64
CA ALA A 333 2.54 -5.49 -4.07
C ALA A 333 1.12 -5.23 -4.59
N ALA A 334 0.68 -3.96 -4.61
CA ALA A 334 -0.65 -3.60 -5.09
C ALA A 334 -0.87 -4.00 -6.56
N ILE A 335 0.12 -3.78 -7.42
CA ILE A 335 0.03 -4.11 -8.86
C ILE A 335 -0.01 -5.63 -9.05
N LEU A 336 0.91 -6.36 -8.41
CA LEU A 336 1.03 -7.82 -8.54
C LEU A 336 -0.22 -8.53 -8.00
N LEU A 337 -0.69 -8.12 -6.82
CA LEU A 337 -1.85 -8.73 -6.17
C LEU A 337 -3.16 -8.38 -6.90
N ALA A 338 -3.29 -7.18 -7.45
CA ALA A 338 -4.46 -6.83 -8.26
C ALA A 338 -4.56 -7.69 -9.53
N GLU A 339 -3.41 -7.98 -10.18
CA GLU A 339 -3.39 -8.86 -11.34
C GLU A 339 -3.68 -10.32 -10.94
N ALA A 340 -3.09 -10.82 -9.85
CA ALA A 340 -3.40 -12.15 -9.33
C ALA A 340 -4.89 -12.29 -9.00
N ALA A 341 -5.46 -11.33 -8.26
CA ALA A 341 -6.88 -11.31 -7.92
C ALA A 341 -7.77 -11.29 -9.17
N ARG A 342 -7.40 -10.47 -10.20
CA ARG A 342 -8.12 -10.44 -11.47
C ARG A 342 -8.16 -11.82 -12.12
N GLN A 343 -7.04 -12.55 -12.11
CA GLN A 343 -6.95 -13.90 -12.70
C GLN A 343 -7.71 -14.94 -11.89
N HIS A 344 -7.70 -14.87 -10.55
CA HIS A 344 -8.41 -15.80 -9.67
C HIS A 344 -9.94 -15.65 -9.77
N HIS A 345 -10.44 -14.45 -10.09
CA HIS A 345 -11.88 -14.17 -10.19
C HIS A 345 -12.41 -14.07 -11.64
N SER A 346 -11.63 -14.54 -12.63
CA SER A 346 -12.01 -14.45 -14.07
C SER A 346 -12.41 -15.77 -14.73
#